data_9780ec36d14a6d7179b14b1b444b91a1
#
_entry.id   9780ec36d14a6d7179b14b1b444b91a1
#
_cell.length_a   1.000
_cell.length_b   1.000
_cell.length_c   1.000
_cell.angle_alpha   90.00
_cell.angle_beta   90.00
_cell.angle_gamma   90.00
#
_symmetry.space_group_name_H-M   'P 1'
#
loop_
_entity.id
_entity.type
_entity.pdbx_description
1 polymer ?
#
loop_
_entity_poly.entity_id
_entity_poly.type
_entity_poly.pdbx_seq_one_letter_code
_entity_poly.pdbx_strand_id
1 'polypeptide(L)'
;MSQTVLVIDADAVSLEVYGLLLDCDGVLVDSHSASAIAWNLWAKRWAPGFDFHRDVEHGRRITDLVAELISTPADVDEAAADLRQQELDHAADVTAIPGAGQLLDSSPAGSWAVVTSGSRAIATARMASAGLPTADILVTSEDVEQGKPFPDPYLLAAHRLGVSPLHCAVFEDAAAGIAAARAAGVATIVGVGADACAAGVTLAVADLRGVRFDGHRLRIEDRTILPSRGE
;
A
#
# COMPACT_ATOMS: atom_id res chain seq x y z
N MET A 1 18.76 16.04 13.52
CA MET A 1 18.25 14.67 13.37
C MET A 1 17.17 14.47 14.43
N SER A 2 15.92 14.69 14.08
CA SER A 2 14.80 14.41 15.01
C SER A 2 14.50 12.93 14.90
N GLN A 3 14.87 12.15 15.91
CA GLN A 3 14.49 10.75 15.98
C GLN A 3 12.99 10.69 16.29
N THR A 4 12.25 9.85 15.57
CA THR A 4 10.88 9.49 15.95
C THR A 4 10.91 8.98 17.38
N VAL A 5 10.20 9.65 18.28
CA VAL A 5 10.16 9.27 19.69
C VAL A 5 9.28 8.02 19.81
N LEU A 6 9.93 6.88 20.05
CA LEU A 6 9.25 5.62 20.36
C LEU A 6 8.96 5.62 21.88
N VAL A 7 7.69 5.65 22.24
CA VAL A 7 7.25 5.46 23.64
C VAL A 7 6.58 4.09 23.72
N ILE A 8 7.13 3.21 24.55
CA ILE A 8 6.54 1.89 24.81
C ILE A 8 5.77 2.01 26.12
N ASP A 9 4.45 1.96 26.03
CA ASP A 9 3.55 1.81 27.18
C ASP A 9 3.34 0.31 27.45
N ALA A 10 2.74 -0.04 28.60
CA ALA A 10 2.56 -1.43 29.03
C ALA A 10 1.82 -2.32 28.01
N ASP A 11 1.00 -1.75 27.12
CA ASP A 11 0.12 -2.49 26.17
C ASP A 11 0.17 -1.95 24.73
N ALA A 12 1.05 -0.98 24.41
CA ALA A 12 1.10 -0.37 23.09
C ALA A 12 2.41 0.36 22.79
N VAL A 13 2.74 0.43 21.52
CA VAL A 13 3.77 1.31 20.97
C VAL A 13 3.13 2.61 20.51
N SER A 14 3.71 3.75 20.90
CA SER A 14 3.30 5.08 20.45
C SER A 14 4.43 5.78 19.72
N LEU A 15 4.12 6.31 18.53
CA LEU A 15 5.06 6.99 17.63
C LEU A 15 4.55 8.39 17.34
N GLU A 16 5.42 9.38 17.41
CA GLU A 16 5.11 10.76 17.04
C GLU A 16 5.22 10.91 15.52
N VAL A 17 4.08 11.10 14.84
CA VAL A 17 3.98 11.31 13.40
C VAL A 17 2.86 12.31 13.11
N TYR A 18 2.91 12.99 11.96
CA TYR A 18 1.99 14.07 11.62
C TYR A 18 1.19 13.80 10.34
N GLY A 19 1.42 12.66 9.70
CA GLY A 19 0.68 12.21 8.53
C GLY A 19 0.80 10.71 8.32
N LEU A 20 -0.28 10.09 7.82
CA LEU A 20 -0.26 8.69 7.38
C LEU A 20 -0.24 8.61 5.86
N LEU A 21 0.63 7.75 5.33
CA LEU A 21 0.71 7.38 3.93
C LEU A 21 0.40 5.89 3.83
N LEU A 22 -0.81 5.59 3.37
CA LEU A 22 -1.37 4.24 3.43
C LEU A 22 -1.37 3.63 2.03
N ASP A 23 -0.71 2.49 1.84
CA ASP A 23 -0.97 1.71 0.63
C ASP A 23 -2.43 1.26 0.59
N CYS A 24 -2.93 0.91 -0.58
CA CYS A 24 -4.31 0.47 -0.75
C CYS A 24 -4.42 -1.05 -0.63
N ASP A 25 -3.76 -1.76 -1.53
CA ASP A 25 -3.89 -3.21 -1.71
C ASP A 25 -3.01 -3.94 -0.70
N GLY A 26 -3.57 -4.86 0.09
CA GLY A 26 -2.84 -5.53 1.17
C GLY A 26 -2.72 -4.72 2.48
N VAL A 27 -3.07 -3.42 2.46
CA VAL A 27 -3.06 -2.55 3.65
C VAL A 27 -4.46 -2.10 4.06
N LEU A 28 -5.20 -1.45 3.18
CA LEU A 28 -6.57 -1.02 3.43
C LEU A 28 -7.60 -2.04 2.93
N VAL A 29 -7.27 -2.69 1.82
CA VAL A 29 -8.17 -3.60 1.10
C VAL A 29 -7.47 -4.95 0.90
N ASP A 30 -8.16 -6.04 1.22
CA ASP A 30 -7.76 -7.40 0.84
C ASP A 30 -8.22 -7.66 -0.60
N SER A 31 -7.32 -7.44 -1.55
CA SER A 31 -7.54 -7.58 -2.99
C SER A 31 -6.78 -8.76 -3.60
N HIS A 32 -6.01 -9.51 -2.81
CA HIS A 32 -5.11 -10.54 -3.32
C HIS A 32 -5.82 -11.59 -4.20
N SER A 33 -6.97 -12.10 -3.73
CA SER A 33 -7.73 -13.09 -4.48
C SER A 33 -8.35 -12.53 -5.77
N ALA A 34 -8.86 -11.30 -5.72
CA ALA A 34 -9.42 -10.62 -6.88
C ALA A 34 -8.36 -10.35 -7.95
N SER A 35 -7.20 -9.84 -7.54
CA SER A 35 -6.04 -9.64 -8.43
C SER A 35 -5.55 -10.96 -9.01
N ALA A 36 -5.47 -12.03 -8.23
CA ALA A 36 -5.07 -13.35 -8.74
C ALA A 36 -5.98 -13.84 -9.87
N ILE A 37 -7.29 -13.63 -9.74
CA ILE A 37 -8.26 -13.98 -10.79
C ILE A 37 -8.00 -13.14 -12.04
N ALA A 38 -7.90 -11.81 -11.90
CA ALA A 38 -7.69 -10.87 -13.00
C ALA A 38 -6.40 -11.18 -13.77
N TRP A 39 -5.28 -11.32 -13.06
CA TRP A 39 -3.97 -11.61 -13.65
C TRP A 39 -3.93 -12.98 -14.34
N ASN A 40 -4.49 -14.02 -13.73
CA ASN A 40 -4.51 -15.35 -14.31
C ASN A 40 -5.48 -15.45 -15.53
N LEU A 41 -6.54 -14.64 -15.59
CA LEU A 41 -7.39 -14.51 -16.78
C LEU A 41 -6.64 -13.80 -17.92
N TRP A 42 -6.00 -12.68 -17.62
CA TRP A 42 -5.17 -11.92 -18.54
C TRP A 42 -4.02 -12.77 -19.12
N ALA A 43 -3.35 -13.53 -18.26
CA ALA A 43 -2.20 -14.34 -18.64
C ALA A 43 -2.54 -15.43 -19.68
N LYS A 44 -3.77 -15.92 -19.72
CA LYS A 44 -4.20 -16.91 -20.76
C LYS A 44 -4.02 -16.39 -22.18
N ARG A 45 -4.17 -15.07 -22.36
CA ARG A 45 -4.01 -14.42 -23.67
C ARG A 45 -2.59 -13.91 -23.87
N TRP A 46 -2.03 -13.23 -22.90
CA TRP A 46 -0.86 -12.38 -23.06
C TRP A 46 0.45 -12.99 -22.58
N ALA A 47 0.42 -13.83 -21.54
CA ALA A 47 1.60 -14.44 -20.95
C ALA A 47 1.34 -15.91 -20.55
N PRO A 48 1.13 -16.83 -21.52
CA PRO A 48 0.87 -18.23 -21.21
C PRO A 48 1.98 -18.83 -20.35
N GLY A 49 1.60 -19.42 -19.20
CA GLY A 49 2.54 -19.99 -18.22
C GLY A 49 2.87 -19.09 -17.03
N PHE A 50 2.46 -17.84 -17.06
CA PHE A 50 2.47 -16.97 -15.89
C PHE A 50 1.48 -17.47 -14.84
N ASP A 51 1.87 -17.37 -13.56
CA ASP A 51 1.05 -17.65 -12.39
C ASP A 51 1.21 -16.52 -11.39
N PHE A 52 0.09 -15.91 -10.99
CA PHE A 52 0.08 -14.73 -10.13
C PHE A 52 0.85 -14.95 -8.81
N HIS A 53 0.64 -16.11 -8.15
CA HIS A 53 1.26 -16.37 -6.85
C HIS A 53 2.76 -16.62 -6.90
N ARG A 54 3.27 -17.00 -8.10
CA ARG A 54 4.68 -17.29 -8.30
C ARG A 54 5.44 -16.12 -8.90
N ASP A 55 4.82 -15.41 -9.84
CA ASP A 55 5.53 -14.55 -10.80
C ASP A 55 5.24 -13.06 -10.59
N VAL A 56 4.19 -12.69 -9.81
CA VAL A 56 3.87 -11.28 -9.58
C VAL A 56 4.81 -10.68 -8.54
N GLU A 57 5.37 -9.53 -8.86
CA GLU A 57 6.09 -8.68 -7.92
C GLU A 57 5.13 -7.61 -7.37
N HIS A 58 4.60 -7.89 -6.16
CA HIS A 58 3.60 -7.04 -5.52
C HIS A 58 4.10 -5.62 -5.28
N GLY A 59 3.16 -4.66 -5.31
CA GLY A 59 3.43 -3.26 -5.04
C GLY A 59 3.95 -2.45 -6.24
N ARG A 60 4.21 -3.08 -7.40
CA ARG A 60 4.63 -2.41 -8.65
C ARG A 60 3.43 -2.06 -9.53
N ARG A 61 3.64 -1.12 -10.46
CA ARG A 61 2.59 -0.73 -11.41
C ARG A 61 2.35 -1.82 -12.46
N ILE A 62 1.09 -2.00 -12.86
CA ILE A 62 0.69 -2.91 -13.95
C ILE A 62 1.50 -2.64 -15.23
N THR A 63 1.67 -1.36 -15.61
CA THR A 63 2.40 -0.98 -16.81
C THR A 63 3.85 -1.45 -16.81
N ASP A 64 4.52 -1.37 -15.66
CA ASP A 64 5.91 -1.76 -15.54
C ASP A 64 6.06 -3.29 -15.61
N LEU A 65 5.19 -4.02 -14.90
CA LEU A 65 5.19 -5.49 -14.93
C LEU A 65 4.81 -6.04 -16.31
N VAL A 66 3.79 -5.49 -16.95
CA VAL A 66 3.36 -5.91 -18.28
C VAL A 66 4.47 -5.67 -19.30
N ALA A 67 5.18 -4.53 -19.23
CA ALA A 67 6.29 -4.23 -20.14
C ALA A 67 7.44 -5.25 -20.03
N GLU A 68 7.63 -5.87 -18.87
CA GLU A 68 8.62 -6.93 -18.66
C GLU A 68 8.15 -8.30 -19.16
N LEU A 69 6.83 -8.56 -19.09
CA LEU A 69 6.24 -9.85 -19.48
C LEU A 69 5.95 -9.96 -20.98
N ILE A 70 5.67 -8.83 -21.66
CA ILE A 70 5.28 -8.81 -23.08
C ILE A 70 6.50 -8.60 -23.96
N SER A 71 6.82 -9.60 -24.80
CA SER A 71 7.99 -9.57 -25.67
C SER A 71 7.85 -8.62 -26.86
N THR A 72 6.62 -8.28 -27.29
CA THR A 72 6.34 -7.40 -28.42
C THR A 72 6.00 -5.99 -27.90
N PRO A 73 6.90 -4.99 -28.04
CA PRO A 73 6.64 -3.64 -27.50
C PRO A 73 5.33 -3.00 -28.01
N ALA A 74 4.91 -3.31 -29.23
CA ALA A 74 3.66 -2.78 -29.79
C ALA A 74 2.39 -3.28 -29.06
N ASP A 75 2.48 -4.40 -28.34
CA ASP A 75 1.33 -5.01 -27.65
C ASP A 75 1.25 -4.60 -26.16
N VAL A 76 2.26 -3.91 -25.62
CA VAL A 76 2.35 -3.57 -24.18
C VAL A 76 1.16 -2.71 -23.73
N ASP A 77 0.81 -1.69 -24.49
CA ASP A 77 -0.29 -0.78 -24.13
C ASP A 77 -1.65 -1.49 -24.15
N GLU A 78 -1.89 -2.35 -25.15
CA GLU A 78 -3.12 -3.15 -25.24
C GLU A 78 -3.18 -4.18 -24.10
N ALA A 79 -2.09 -4.88 -23.83
CA ALA A 79 -2.00 -5.85 -22.75
C ALA A 79 -2.20 -5.19 -21.37
N ALA A 80 -1.60 -4.03 -21.14
CA ALA A 80 -1.77 -3.28 -19.91
C ALA A 80 -3.21 -2.73 -19.75
N ALA A 81 -3.85 -2.32 -20.85
CA ALA A 81 -5.23 -1.87 -20.84
C ALA A 81 -6.18 -3.03 -20.52
N ASP A 82 -5.95 -4.20 -21.13
CA ASP A 82 -6.74 -5.42 -20.86
C ASP A 82 -6.61 -5.84 -19.38
N LEU A 83 -5.39 -5.85 -18.83
CA LEU A 83 -5.19 -6.18 -17.41
C LEU A 83 -5.88 -5.18 -16.47
N ARG A 84 -5.79 -3.87 -16.75
CA ARG A 84 -6.52 -2.86 -15.96
C ARG A 84 -8.03 -3.08 -16.01
N GLN A 85 -8.57 -3.52 -17.14
CA GLN A 85 -9.99 -3.86 -17.27
C GLN A 85 -10.34 -5.09 -16.45
N GLN A 86 -9.53 -6.16 -16.50
CA GLN A 86 -9.73 -7.35 -15.67
C GLN A 86 -9.69 -7.01 -14.16
N GLU A 87 -8.74 -6.19 -13.73
CA GLU A 87 -8.65 -5.72 -12.35
C GLU A 87 -9.88 -4.89 -11.93
N LEU A 88 -10.41 -4.07 -12.83
CA LEU A 88 -11.60 -3.27 -12.57
C LEU A 88 -12.88 -4.13 -12.51
N ASP A 89 -13.00 -5.13 -13.39
CA ASP A 89 -14.13 -6.05 -13.41
C ASP A 89 -14.24 -6.89 -12.11
N HIS A 90 -13.10 -7.13 -11.44
CA HIS A 90 -13.01 -7.82 -10.16
C HIS A 90 -12.83 -6.89 -8.94
N ALA A 91 -12.89 -5.57 -9.15
CA ALA A 91 -12.66 -4.62 -8.06
C ALA A 91 -13.75 -4.65 -6.96
N ALA A 92 -14.91 -5.26 -7.24
CA ALA A 92 -15.98 -5.44 -6.27
C ALA A 92 -15.81 -6.68 -5.37
N ASP A 93 -14.90 -7.59 -5.73
CA ASP A 93 -14.68 -8.86 -5.02
C ASP A 93 -13.63 -8.73 -3.89
N VAL A 94 -13.69 -7.62 -3.15
CA VAL A 94 -12.70 -7.27 -2.13
C VAL A 94 -13.37 -6.93 -0.80
N THR A 95 -12.61 -7.05 0.29
CA THR A 95 -13.04 -6.65 1.64
C THR A 95 -12.02 -5.72 2.28
N ALA A 96 -12.44 -4.97 3.31
CA ALA A 96 -11.50 -4.18 4.08
C ALA A 96 -10.56 -5.08 4.90
N ILE A 97 -9.28 -4.71 4.96
CA ILE A 97 -8.35 -5.29 5.94
C ILE A 97 -8.91 -5.02 7.35
N PRO A 98 -8.89 -6.01 8.26
CA PRO A 98 -9.42 -5.82 9.61
C PRO A 98 -8.78 -4.61 10.32
N GLY A 99 -9.61 -3.68 10.79
CA GLY A 99 -9.17 -2.45 11.45
C GLY A 99 -8.99 -1.24 10.52
N ALA A 100 -8.99 -1.40 9.18
CA ALA A 100 -8.80 -0.30 8.24
C ALA A 100 -9.84 0.82 8.44
N GLY A 101 -11.13 0.50 8.46
CA GLY A 101 -12.18 1.50 8.71
C GLY A 101 -11.98 2.24 10.04
N GLN A 102 -11.64 1.51 11.11
CA GLN A 102 -11.42 2.11 12.43
C GLN A 102 -10.18 3.02 12.48
N LEU A 103 -9.11 2.70 11.74
CA LEU A 103 -7.95 3.57 11.60
C LEU A 103 -8.35 4.86 10.88
N LEU A 104 -9.03 4.75 9.75
CA LEU A 104 -9.46 5.92 8.97
C LEU A 104 -10.44 6.80 9.75
N ASP A 105 -11.41 6.20 10.45
CA ASP A 105 -12.38 6.92 11.30
C ASP A 105 -11.72 7.65 12.48
N SER A 106 -10.62 7.11 13.02
CA SER A 106 -9.87 7.74 14.11
C SER A 106 -8.91 8.83 13.63
N SER A 107 -8.60 8.84 12.34
CA SER A 107 -7.64 9.78 11.74
C SER A 107 -8.33 11.10 11.36
N PRO A 108 -7.82 12.25 11.77
CA PRO A 108 -8.39 13.54 11.38
C PRO A 108 -8.42 13.72 9.86
N ALA A 109 -9.45 14.42 9.36
CA ALA A 109 -9.53 14.77 7.95
C ALA A 109 -8.28 15.53 7.50
N GLY A 110 -7.76 15.19 6.30
CA GLY A 110 -6.55 15.82 5.76
C GLY A 110 -5.23 15.40 6.42
N SER A 111 -5.24 14.41 7.34
CA SER A 111 -4.03 13.91 7.98
C SER A 111 -3.54 12.57 7.43
N TRP A 112 -4.19 12.05 6.42
CA TRP A 112 -3.82 10.79 5.75
C TRP A 112 -4.01 10.86 4.24
N ALA A 113 -3.25 10.05 3.53
CA ALA A 113 -3.31 9.88 2.09
C ALA A 113 -3.26 8.41 1.71
N VAL A 114 -3.93 8.03 0.63
CA VAL A 114 -3.77 6.72 0.00
C VAL A 114 -2.75 6.80 -1.12
N VAL A 115 -1.82 5.84 -1.17
CA VAL A 115 -0.70 5.81 -2.12
C VAL A 115 -0.62 4.42 -2.76
N THR A 116 -1.18 4.27 -3.95
CA THR A 116 -1.29 2.97 -4.64
C THR A 116 -0.56 2.93 -5.97
N SER A 117 -0.08 1.75 -6.35
CA SER A 117 0.42 1.45 -7.70
C SER A 117 -0.69 1.12 -8.70
N GLY A 118 -1.93 0.99 -8.24
CA GLY A 118 -3.12 0.84 -9.07
C GLY A 118 -3.54 2.14 -9.76
N SER A 119 -4.47 2.05 -10.72
CA SER A 119 -5.12 3.21 -11.30
C SER A 119 -6.14 3.82 -10.32
N ARG A 120 -6.48 5.08 -10.54
CA ARG A 120 -7.49 5.79 -9.74
C ARG A 120 -8.85 5.07 -9.76
N ALA A 121 -9.24 4.56 -10.92
CA ALA A 121 -10.50 3.84 -11.08
C ALA A 121 -10.53 2.56 -10.21
N ILE A 122 -9.47 1.75 -10.25
CA ILE A 122 -9.35 0.50 -9.47
C ILE A 122 -9.35 0.81 -7.97
N ALA A 123 -8.49 1.73 -7.52
CA ALA A 123 -8.40 2.08 -6.11
C ALA A 123 -9.72 2.61 -5.54
N THR A 124 -10.40 3.51 -6.27
CA THR A 124 -11.68 4.05 -5.87
C THR A 124 -12.77 2.97 -5.79
N ALA A 125 -12.83 2.08 -6.78
CA ALA A 125 -13.78 0.98 -6.80
C ALA A 125 -13.55 -0.01 -5.64
N ARG A 126 -12.30 -0.39 -5.38
CA ARG A 126 -11.94 -1.28 -4.27
C ARG A 126 -12.26 -0.68 -2.90
N MET A 127 -11.87 0.57 -2.66
CA MET A 127 -12.19 1.25 -1.41
C MET A 127 -13.70 1.35 -1.18
N ALA A 128 -14.47 1.70 -2.22
CA ALA A 128 -15.93 1.78 -2.14
C ALA A 128 -16.55 0.41 -1.84
N SER A 129 -16.11 -0.66 -2.51
CA SER A 129 -16.58 -2.04 -2.26
C SER A 129 -16.24 -2.52 -0.86
N ALA A 130 -15.07 -2.14 -0.34
CA ALA A 130 -14.66 -2.44 1.02
C ALA A 130 -15.39 -1.60 2.09
N GLY A 131 -16.28 -0.67 1.70
CA GLY A 131 -16.99 0.22 2.62
C GLY A 131 -16.09 1.25 3.30
N LEU A 132 -14.95 1.58 2.70
CA LEU A 132 -14.00 2.55 3.23
C LEU A 132 -14.31 3.97 2.72
N PRO A 133 -14.00 5.02 3.50
CA PRO A 133 -14.21 6.40 3.07
C PRO A 133 -13.34 6.76 1.87
N THR A 134 -13.82 7.69 1.04
CA THR A 134 -13.04 8.25 -0.05
C THR A 134 -11.87 9.05 0.52
N ALA A 135 -10.67 8.83 0.00
CA ALA A 135 -9.49 9.58 0.38
C ALA A 135 -9.51 11.00 -0.23
N ASP A 136 -9.32 12.02 0.59
CA ASP A 136 -9.14 13.40 0.10
C ASP A 136 -7.86 13.52 -0.74
N ILE A 137 -6.83 12.79 -0.34
CA ILE A 137 -5.55 12.69 -1.05
C ILE A 137 -5.34 11.25 -1.50
N LEU A 138 -5.48 11.02 -2.80
CA LEU A 138 -5.22 9.75 -3.47
C LEU A 138 -4.11 9.94 -4.51
N VAL A 139 -2.98 9.28 -4.30
CA VAL A 139 -1.86 9.19 -5.24
C VAL A 139 -1.89 7.81 -5.89
N THR A 140 -1.90 7.80 -7.21
CA THR A 140 -2.06 6.60 -8.04
C THR A 140 -0.92 6.48 -9.06
N SER A 141 -0.88 5.39 -9.81
CA SER A 141 0.08 5.22 -10.91
C SER A 141 0.01 6.33 -11.96
N GLU A 142 -1.11 7.05 -12.03
CA GLU A 142 -1.36 8.12 -13.01
C GLU A 142 -0.79 9.47 -12.57
N ASP A 143 -0.44 9.63 -11.29
CA ASP A 143 0.02 10.89 -10.71
C ASP A 143 1.54 11.05 -10.76
N VAL A 144 2.31 9.99 -11.08
CA VAL A 144 3.78 9.96 -11.02
C VAL A 144 4.41 9.36 -12.26
N GLU A 145 5.60 9.83 -12.63
CA GLU A 145 6.36 9.25 -13.73
C GLU A 145 6.97 7.90 -13.33
N GLN A 146 7.53 7.82 -12.12
CA GLN A 146 8.13 6.60 -11.59
C GLN A 146 7.28 6.07 -10.42
N GLY A 147 6.81 4.82 -10.55
CA GLY A 147 6.08 4.12 -9.47
C GLY A 147 7.02 3.46 -8.47
N LYS A 148 6.46 2.84 -7.41
CA LYS A 148 7.21 2.00 -6.48
C LYS A 148 8.06 0.97 -7.26
N PRO A 149 9.34 0.78 -6.94
CA PRO A 149 10.05 1.15 -5.71
C PRO A 149 10.69 2.57 -5.71
N PHE A 150 10.44 3.42 -6.69
CA PHE A 150 10.91 4.81 -6.68
C PHE A 150 10.14 5.64 -5.66
N PRO A 151 10.76 6.70 -5.08
CA PRO A 151 10.19 7.47 -3.97
C PRO A 151 9.01 8.38 -4.34
N ASP A 152 8.82 8.64 -5.64
CA ASP A 152 7.92 9.66 -6.19
C ASP A 152 6.50 9.61 -5.60
N PRO A 153 5.84 8.44 -5.48
CA PRO A 153 4.48 8.35 -4.94
C PRO A 153 4.39 8.85 -3.50
N TYR A 154 5.35 8.47 -2.65
CA TYR A 154 5.36 8.87 -1.24
C TYR A 154 5.78 10.32 -1.06
N LEU A 155 6.73 10.81 -1.86
CA LEU A 155 7.11 12.23 -1.88
C LEU A 155 5.92 13.11 -2.29
N LEU A 156 5.19 12.73 -3.32
CA LEU A 156 4.01 13.45 -3.79
C LEU A 156 2.90 13.45 -2.73
N ALA A 157 2.64 12.31 -2.09
CA ALA A 157 1.62 12.21 -1.05
C ALA A 157 1.97 13.05 0.18
N ALA A 158 3.20 13.00 0.65
CA ALA A 158 3.69 13.83 1.75
C ALA A 158 3.59 15.33 1.43
N HIS A 159 3.96 15.72 0.19
CA HIS A 159 3.80 17.08 -0.29
C HIS A 159 2.33 17.53 -0.29
N ARG A 160 1.40 16.69 -0.79
CA ARG A 160 -0.05 17.00 -0.81
C ARG A 160 -0.65 17.08 0.60
N LEU A 161 -0.10 16.33 1.58
CA LEU A 161 -0.46 16.45 3.00
C LEU A 161 0.15 17.71 3.65
N GLY A 162 1.17 18.32 3.05
CA GLY A 162 1.93 19.41 3.67
C GLY A 162 2.81 18.96 4.84
N VAL A 163 3.18 17.67 4.89
CA VAL A 163 3.99 17.05 5.94
C VAL A 163 5.30 16.55 5.36
N SER A 164 6.42 16.78 6.04
CA SER A 164 7.71 16.20 5.64
C SER A 164 7.65 14.66 5.69
N PRO A 165 8.20 13.93 4.69
CA PRO A 165 8.30 12.47 4.74
C PRO A 165 8.88 11.93 6.03
N LEU A 166 9.85 12.63 6.62
CA LEU A 166 10.48 12.28 7.90
C LEU A 166 9.46 12.19 9.04
N HIS A 167 8.37 12.94 8.98
CA HIS A 167 7.32 13.00 9.99
C HIS A 167 6.04 12.25 9.58
N CYS A 168 6.09 11.48 8.50
CA CYS A 168 5.02 10.58 8.11
C CYS A 168 5.26 9.17 8.62
N ALA A 169 4.16 8.41 8.79
CA ALA A 169 4.20 6.96 8.88
C ALA A 169 3.64 6.36 7.59
N VAL A 170 4.38 5.43 7.00
CA VAL A 170 3.91 4.62 5.85
C VAL A 170 3.41 3.29 6.36
N PHE A 171 2.28 2.81 5.82
CA PHE A 171 1.80 1.44 5.99
C PHE A 171 1.90 0.73 4.65
N GLU A 172 2.56 -0.44 4.62
CA GLU A 172 2.90 -1.19 3.42
C GLU A 172 2.96 -2.69 3.67
N ASP A 173 2.55 -3.46 2.68
CA ASP A 173 2.62 -4.93 2.70
C ASP A 173 3.74 -5.49 1.80
N ALA A 174 4.15 -4.72 0.77
CA ALA A 174 5.01 -5.16 -0.32
C ALA A 174 6.43 -4.58 -0.27
N ALA A 175 7.41 -5.37 -0.69
CA ALA A 175 8.83 -4.97 -0.69
C ALA A 175 9.09 -3.72 -1.56
N ALA A 176 8.42 -3.59 -2.71
CA ALA A 176 8.57 -2.45 -3.60
C ALA A 176 8.11 -1.14 -2.93
N GLY A 177 6.98 -1.17 -2.20
CA GLY A 177 6.48 0.00 -1.48
C GLY A 177 7.33 0.34 -0.26
N ILE A 178 7.80 -0.64 0.49
CA ILE A 178 8.74 -0.44 1.61
C ILE A 178 10.04 0.23 1.10
N ALA A 179 10.55 -0.24 -0.05
CA ALA A 179 11.73 0.37 -0.68
C ALA A 179 11.45 1.83 -1.09
N ALA A 180 10.29 2.10 -1.68
CA ALA A 180 9.87 3.45 -2.07
C ALA A 180 9.75 4.39 -0.87
N ALA A 181 9.11 3.95 0.23
CA ALA A 181 8.99 4.71 1.46
C ALA A 181 10.36 5.07 2.07
N ARG A 182 11.27 4.11 2.06
CA ARG A 182 12.64 4.30 2.53
C ARG A 182 13.41 5.30 1.65
N ALA A 183 13.31 5.16 0.32
CA ALA A 183 13.92 6.07 -0.63
C ALA A 183 13.35 7.51 -0.51
N ALA A 184 12.07 7.65 -0.14
CA ALA A 184 11.45 8.94 0.15
C ALA A 184 11.90 9.58 1.48
N GLY A 185 12.70 8.88 2.30
CA GLY A 185 13.17 9.37 3.59
C GLY A 185 12.14 9.31 4.71
N VAL A 186 11.15 8.42 4.59
CA VAL A 186 10.16 8.17 5.65
C VAL A 186 10.86 7.47 6.82
N ALA A 187 10.70 8.01 8.03
CA ALA A 187 11.34 7.47 9.22
C ALA A 187 10.55 6.29 9.84
N THR A 188 9.24 6.31 9.72
CA THR A 188 8.36 5.30 10.30
C THR A 188 7.70 4.48 9.19
N ILE A 189 8.07 3.20 9.08
CA ILE A 189 7.48 2.27 8.13
C ILE A 189 6.87 1.11 8.92
N VAL A 190 5.57 0.95 8.81
CA VAL A 190 4.79 -0.12 9.43
C VAL A 190 4.47 -1.16 8.36
N GLY A 191 5.04 -2.33 8.49
CA GLY A 191 4.72 -3.46 7.63
C GLY A 191 3.37 -4.08 8.00
N VAL A 192 2.51 -4.37 7.03
CA VAL A 192 1.22 -5.04 7.24
C VAL A 192 1.29 -6.47 6.68
N GLY A 193 0.89 -7.45 7.49
CA GLY A 193 0.98 -8.86 7.13
C GLY A 193 2.36 -9.47 7.38
N ALA A 194 2.42 -10.80 7.28
CA ALA A 194 3.62 -11.58 7.62
C ALA A 194 4.79 -11.37 6.64
N ASP A 195 4.50 -11.06 5.39
CA ASP A 195 5.53 -10.94 4.34
C ASP A 195 6.30 -9.61 4.46
N ALA A 196 5.67 -8.56 5.00
CA ALA A 196 6.30 -7.28 5.27
C ALA A 196 7.37 -7.34 6.39
N CYS A 197 7.37 -8.36 7.24
CA CYS A 197 8.32 -8.49 8.36
C CYS A 197 9.80 -8.56 7.96
N ALA A 198 10.10 -8.95 6.71
CA ALA A 198 11.47 -9.24 6.27
C ALA A 198 12.21 -8.01 5.73
N ALA A 199 11.56 -6.88 5.50
CA ALA A 199 12.08 -5.84 4.60
C ALA A 199 12.63 -4.58 5.30
N GLY A 200 13.02 -4.63 6.57
CA GLY A 200 13.60 -3.48 7.25
C GLY A 200 12.56 -2.40 7.56
N VAL A 201 11.40 -2.79 8.04
CA VAL A 201 10.35 -1.93 8.57
C VAL A 201 10.66 -1.52 10.01
N THR A 202 10.06 -0.44 10.49
CA THR A 202 10.17 0.00 11.89
C THR A 202 9.54 -1.03 12.83
N LEU A 203 8.35 -1.51 12.45
CA LEU A 203 7.63 -2.61 13.08
C LEU A 203 6.66 -3.24 12.06
N ALA A 204 6.18 -4.44 12.34
CA ALA A 204 5.18 -5.10 11.51
C ALA A 204 3.94 -5.44 12.32
N VAL A 205 2.77 -5.34 11.71
CA VAL A 205 1.48 -5.67 12.29
C VAL A 205 0.79 -6.77 11.48
N ALA A 206 -0.01 -7.60 12.13
CA ALA A 206 -0.77 -8.64 11.44
C ALA A 206 -1.88 -8.05 10.55
N ASP A 207 -2.53 -7.00 11.05
CA ASP A 207 -3.57 -6.21 10.40
C ASP A 207 -3.71 -4.85 11.13
N LEU A 208 -4.73 -4.07 10.83
CA LEU A 208 -4.90 -2.73 11.38
C LEU A 208 -5.76 -2.66 12.67
N ARG A 209 -6.16 -3.80 13.24
CA ARG A 209 -6.86 -3.81 14.53
C ARG A 209 -5.96 -3.27 15.64
N GLY A 210 -6.50 -2.38 16.46
CA GLY A 210 -5.71 -1.74 17.53
C GLY A 210 -4.73 -0.67 17.06
N VAL A 211 -4.76 -0.29 15.76
CA VAL A 211 -4.03 0.87 15.24
C VAL A 211 -4.93 2.09 15.29
N ARG A 212 -4.44 3.20 15.84
CA ARG A 212 -5.16 4.49 15.96
C ARG A 212 -4.23 5.65 15.68
N PHE A 213 -4.79 6.70 15.09
CA PHE A 213 -4.05 7.94 14.81
C PHE A 213 -4.91 9.15 15.18
N ASP A 214 -4.35 10.11 15.93
CA ASP A 214 -5.05 11.31 16.39
C ASP A 214 -4.58 12.61 15.71
N GLY A 215 -3.73 12.49 14.67
CA GLY A 215 -3.11 13.61 13.96
C GLY A 215 -1.69 13.94 14.42
N HIS A 216 -1.26 13.42 15.57
CA HIS A 216 0.08 13.64 16.13
C HIS A 216 0.71 12.37 16.67
N ARG A 217 -0.11 11.41 17.06
CA ARG A 217 0.34 10.16 17.66
C ARG A 217 -0.27 8.97 16.97
N LEU A 218 0.59 8.10 16.46
CA LEU A 218 0.24 6.76 15.99
C LEU A 218 0.39 5.79 17.16
N ARG A 219 -0.71 5.16 17.57
CA ARG A 219 -0.74 4.17 18.66
C ARG A 219 -1.05 2.81 18.08
N ILE A 220 -0.23 1.81 18.41
CA ILE A 220 -0.36 0.42 17.94
C ILE A 220 -0.35 -0.50 19.15
N GLU A 221 -1.42 -1.26 19.36
CA GLU A 221 -1.52 -2.21 20.46
C GLU A 221 -0.55 -3.37 20.29
N ASP A 222 0.14 -3.80 21.35
CA ASP A 222 1.17 -4.85 21.31
C ASP A 222 0.68 -6.17 20.71
N ARG A 223 -0.57 -6.56 20.99
CA ARG A 223 -1.19 -7.76 20.44
C ARG A 223 -1.29 -7.78 18.90
N THR A 224 -1.19 -6.63 18.26
CA THR A 224 -1.24 -6.45 16.80
C THR A 224 0.15 -6.60 16.18
N ILE A 225 1.21 -6.34 16.96
CA ILE A 225 2.59 -6.34 16.50
C ILE A 225 3.07 -7.77 16.27
N LEU A 226 3.60 -8.02 15.10
CA LEU A 226 4.22 -9.29 14.76
C LEU A 226 5.64 -9.37 15.38
N PRO A 227 6.06 -10.53 15.88
CA PRO A 227 7.43 -10.70 16.35
C PRO A 227 8.41 -10.48 15.20
N SER A 228 9.52 -9.76 15.47
CA SER A 228 10.63 -9.68 14.53
C SER A 228 11.08 -11.10 14.18
N ARG A 229 11.19 -11.43 12.89
CA ARG A 229 11.85 -12.70 12.50
C ARG A 229 13.28 -12.60 13.01
N GLY A 230 13.61 -13.40 14.03
CA GLY A 230 14.97 -13.50 14.55
C GLY A 230 15.95 -13.85 13.41
N GLU A 231 17.12 -13.24 13.46
CA GLU A 231 18.27 -13.60 12.63
C GLU A 231 18.62 -15.07 12.74
#